data_45367872a6381d224420c02f33ee0f17
#
_entry.id   45367872a6381d224420c02f33ee0f17
#
_cell.length_a   1.000
_cell.length_b   1.000
_cell.length_c   1.000
_cell.angle_alpha   90.00
_cell.angle_beta   90.00
_cell.angle_gamma   90.00
#
_symmetry.space_group_name_H-M   'P 1'
#
loop_
_entity.id
_entity.type
_entity.pdbx_description
1 polymer ?
#
loop_
_entity_poly.entity_id
_entity_poly.type
_entity_poly.pdbx_seq_one_letter_code
_entity_poly.pdbx_strand_id
1 'polypeptide(L)'
;MRLAVLFVTWLAICLPSFADSQPTLATARKDFQAADTVLNKTYKAVCAGLTKPQVAALRELQRDWVQYRDQHAQDLLHLNGDDPGNEDTPEKSGAYWKYMTDLTTERIHFLKVYSGADVPKGISGTYSDFCDGDLTLKETKQGIEFSCDVVRGRAANQGDISGVAQLQGDKAYYKEVIPADQTDADRKPAQLTFTFIDGHVVNVEEKDANYYEGMSACFGGTYYKTGN
;
A
#
# COMPACT_ATOMS: atom_id res chain seq x y z
N MET A 1 -14.00 32.51 62.56
CA MET A 1 -13.70 31.54 61.49
C MET A 1 -14.38 32.06 60.20
N ARG A 2 -13.59 32.67 59.28
CA ARG A 2 -14.09 33.16 57.99
C ARG A 2 -13.68 32.14 56.92
N LEU A 3 -14.66 31.44 56.30
CA LEU A 3 -14.46 30.57 55.16
C LEU A 3 -14.25 31.44 53.90
N ALA A 4 -13.10 31.29 53.26
CA ALA A 4 -12.84 31.85 51.94
C ALA A 4 -13.26 30.82 50.89
N VAL A 5 -14.24 31.16 50.05
CA VAL A 5 -14.68 30.36 48.90
C VAL A 5 -13.82 30.78 47.72
N LEU A 6 -12.95 29.86 47.26
CA LEU A 6 -12.18 30.03 46.03
C LEU A 6 -13.04 29.67 44.82
N PHE A 7 -13.41 30.63 44.02
CA PHE A 7 -13.98 30.44 42.69
C PHE A 7 -12.86 30.06 41.71
N VAL A 8 -12.84 28.81 41.26
CA VAL A 8 -12.00 28.38 40.16
C VAL A 8 -12.76 28.66 38.85
N THR A 9 -12.39 29.73 38.16
CA THR A 9 -12.87 30.01 36.82
C THR A 9 -12.19 29.09 35.80
N TRP A 10 -12.96 28.15 35.24
CA TRP A 10 -12.53 27.34 34.10
C TRP A 10 -12.49 28.23 32.86
N LEU A 11 -11.28 28.55 32.40
CA LEU A 11 -11.07 29.19 31.10
C LEU A 11 -11.16 28.09 30.03
N ALA A 12 -12.29 28.00 29.33
CA ALA A 12 -12.46 27.14 28.17
C ALA A 12 -11.58 27.68 27.03
N ILE A 13 -10.41 27.07 26.83
CA ILE A 13 -9.58 27.30 25.66
C ILE A 13 -10.29 26.65 24.48
N CYS A 14 -11.03 27.43 23.67
CA CYS A 14 -11.47 27.03 22.33
C CYS A 14 -10.22 26.87 21.46
N LEU A 15 -9.72 25.63 21.33
CA LEU A 15 -8.77 25.30 20.28
C LEU A 15 -9.52 25.44 18.93
N PRO A 16 -8.97 26.14 17.95
CA PRO A 16 -9.56 26.14 16.63
C PRO A 16 -9.54 24.68 16.11
N SER A 17 -10.71 24.14 15.84
CA SER A 17 -10.86 22.89 15.09
C SER A 17 -10.29 23.17 13.69
N PHE A 18 -9.11 22.63 13.40
CA PHE A 18 -8.64 22.51 12.02
C PHE A 18 -9.53 21.44 11.36
N ALA A 19 -10.72 21.82 10.97
CA ALA A 19 -11.44 21.07 9.96
C ALA A 19 -10.58 21.15 8.71
N ASP A 20 -9.98 20.03 8.33
CA ASP A 20 -9.25 19.89 7.08
C ASP A 20 -10.27 20.18 5.96
N SER A 21 -10.26 21.43 5.46
CA SER A 21 -11.23 21.86 4.47
C SER A 21 -10.88 21.16 3.17
N GLN A 22 -11.76 20.31 2.69
CA GLN A 22 -11.62 19.63 1.39
C GLN A 22 -11.22 20.64 0.32
N PRO A 23 -10.22 20.32 -0.53
CA PRO A 23 -9.76 21.26 -1.54
C PRO A 23 -10.88 21.61 -2.51
N THR A 24 -10.92 22.84 -2.98
CA THR A 24 -11.88 23.21 -4.03
C THR A 24 -11.62 22.37 -5.28
N LEU A 25 -12.65 22.09 -6.05
CA LEU A 25 -12.55 21.33 -7.30
C LEU A 25 -11.46 21.88 -8.24
N ALA A 26 -11.36 23.22 -8.35
CA ALA A 26 -10.35 23.85 -9.21
C ALA A 26 -8.92 23.61 -8.72
N THR A 27 -8.70 23.69 -7.40
CA THR A 27 -7.39 23.44 -6.78
C THR A 27 -7.01 21.97 -6.96
N ALA A 28 -7.91 21.04 -6.61
CA ALA A 28 -7.66 19.60 -6.71
C ALA A 28 -7.34 19.15 -8.15
N ARG A 29 -8.04 19.68 -9.15
CA ARG A 29 -7.73 19.41 -10.58
C ARG A 29 -6.35 19.94 -10.98
N LYS A 30 -5.97 21.12 -10.51
CA LYS A 30 -4.65 21.69 -10.79
C LYS A 30 -3.54 20.83 -10.17
N ASP A 31 -3.74 20.36 -8.95
CA ASP A 31 -2.77 19.52 -8.25
C ASP A 31 -2.62 18.17 -8.96
N PHE A 32 -3.71 17.56 -9.40
CA PHE A 32 -3.66 16.36 -10.23
C PHE A 32 -2.89 16.58 -11.54
N GLN A 33 -3.14 17.67 -12.27
CA GLN A 33 -2.43 17.96 -13.52
C GLN A 33 -0.92 18.14 -13.29
N ALA A 34 -0.53 18.74 -12.15
CA ALA A 34 0.87 18.87 -11.77
C ALA A 34 1.48 17.48 -11.48
N ALA A 35 0.81 16.63 -10.71
CA ALA A 35 1.25 15.27 -10.42
C ALA A 35 1.37 14.41 -11.68
N ASP A 36 0.38 14.46 -12.59
CA ASP A 36 0.40 13.73 -13.86
C ASP A 36 1.56 14.17 -14.76
N THR A 37 1.87 15.47 -14.78
CA THR A 37 3.05 16.00 -15.48
C THR A 37 4.34 15.40 -14.92
N VAL A 38 4.49 15.31 -13.60
CA VAL A 38 5.64 14.69 -12.93
C VAL A 38 5.69 13.20 -13.22
N LEU A 39 4.55 12.50 -13.17
CA LEU A 39 4.45 11.07 -13.51
C LEU A 39 4.99 10.79 -14.91
N ASN A 40 4.51 11.53 -15.91
CA ASN A 40 4.92 11.36 -17.29
C ASN A 40 6.42 11.64 -17.50
N LYS A 41 6.98 12.62 -16.80
CA LYS A 41 8.41 12.93 -16.83
C LYS A 41 9.21 11.78 -16.17
N THR A 42 8.78 11.30 -15.02
CA THR A 42 9.44 10.20 -14.29
C THR A 42 9.41 8.92 -15.11
N TYR A 43 8.26 8.55 -15.69
CA TYR A 43 8.14 7.39 -16.57
C TYR A 43 9.14 7.42 -17.73
N LYS A 44 9.23 8.55 -18.44
CA LYS A 44 10.19 8.73 -19.54
C LYS A 44 11.64 8.57 -19.09
N ALA A 45 11.98 9.14 -17.92
CA ALA A 45 13.32 9.05 -17.35
C ALA A 45 13.69 7.60 -16.97
N VAL A 46 12.77 6.88 -16.34
CA VAL A 46 12.95 5.46 -15.98
C VAL A 46 13.11 4.60 -17.24
N CYS A 47 12.24 4.77 -18.25
CA CYS A 47 12.35 4.03 -19.49
C CYS A 47 13.68 4.23 -20.21
N ALA A 48 14.30 5.39 -20.10
CA ALA A 48 15.61 5.68 -20.72
C ALA A 48 16.76 4.86 -20.12
N GLY A 49 16.63 4.39 -18.86
CA GLY A 49 17.63 3.55 -18.18
C GLY A 49 17.37 2.04 -18.30
N LEU A 50 16.24 1.63 -18.88
CA LEU A 50 15.81 0.23 -18.94
C LEU A 50 16.15 -0.42 -20.30
N THR A 51 16.29 -1.74 -20.29
CA THR A 51 16.36 -2.55 -21.52
C THR A 51 15.01 -2.61 -22.23
N LYS A 52 15.01 -2.94 -23.52
CA LYS A 52 13.75 -3.07 -24.31
C LYS A 52 12.71 -4.02 -23.68
N PRO A 53 13.08 -5.23 -23.19
CA PRO A 53 12.12 -6.10 -22.50
C PRO A 53 11.55 -5.48 -21.23
N GLN A 54 12.39 -4.82 -20.40
CA GLN A 54 11.94 -4.14 -19.19
C GLN A 54 11.01 -2.96 -19.49
N VAL A 55 11.29 -2.18 -20.55
CA VAL A 55 10.37 -1.12 -21.02
C VAL A 55 9.03 -1.70 -21.44
N ALA A 56 9.03 -2.85 -22.14
CA ALA A 56 7.79 -3.51 -22.53
C ALA A 56 6.97 -3.94 -21.31
N ALA A 57 7.60 -4.59 -20.33
CA ALA A 57 6.96 -4.99 -19.07
C ALA A 57 6.41 -3.78 -18.29
N LEU A 58 7.22 -2.72 -18.13
CA LEU A 58 6.79 -1.50 -17.44
C LEU A 58 5.62 -0.81 -18.16
N ARG A 59 5.56 -0.88 -19.48
CA ARG A 59 4.44 -0.31 -20.26
C ARG A 59 3.13 -1.03 -19.97
N GLU A 60 3.14 -2.36 -19.87
CA GLU A 60 1.96 -3.13 -19.48
C GLU A 60 1.51 -2.75 -18.07
N LEU A 61 2.44 -2.79 -17.09
CA LEU A 61 2.17 -2.37 -15.71
C LEU A 61 1.61 -0.94 -15.62
N GLN A 62 2.09 -0.04 -16.47
CA GLN A 62 1.61 1.34 -16.47
C GLN A 62 0.20 1.46 -17.08
N ARG A 63 -0.13 0.65 -18.11
CA ARG A 63 -1.46 0.61 -18.71
C ARG A 63 -2.50 0.10 -17.71
N ASP A 64 -2.19 -1.01 -17.06
CA ASP A 64 -3.07 -1.64 -16.07
C ASP A 64 -3.29 -0.70 -14.88
N TRP A 65 -2.22 -0.04 -14.42
CA TRP A 65 -2.31 0.92 -13.34
C TRP A 65 -3.19 2.13 -13.68
N VAL A 66 -3.18 2.65 -14.89
CA VAL A 66 -4.07 3.79 -15.27
C VAL A 66 -5.53 3.38 -15.10
N GLN A 67 -5.91 2.17 -15.51
CA GLN A 67 -7.27 1.67 -15.34
C GLN A 67 -7.59 1.46 -13.84
N TYR A 68 -6.66 0.89 -13.09
CA TYR A 68 -6.79 0.73 -11.64
C TYR A 68 -6.98 2.08 -10.93
N ARG A 69 -6.13 3.08 -11.23
CA ARG A 69 -6.20 4.41 -10.61
C ARG A 69 -7.59 5.03 -10.74
N ASP A 70 -8.12 5.05 -11.95
CA ASP A 70 -9.39 5.72 -12.24
C ASP A 70 -10.55 5.02 -11.51
N GLN A 71 -10.53 3.68 -11.44
CA GLN A 71 -11.52 2.90 -10.69
C GLN A 71 -11.35 3.07 -9.18
N HIS A 72 -10.12 2.96 -8.69
CA HIS A 72 -9.84 3.03 -7.25
C HIS A 72 -10.14 4.41 -6.66
N ALA A 73 -9.90 5.49 -7.40
CA ALA A 73 -10.31 6.83 -6.96
C ALA A 73 -11.84 6.95 -6.78
N GLN A 74 -12.64 6.25 -7.60
CA GLN A 74 -14.09 6.18 -7.42
C GLN A 74 -14.48 5.33 -6.21
N ASP A 75 -13.79 4.20 -6.02
CA ASP A 75 -14.02 3.32 -4.87
C ASP A 75 -13.71 4.04 -3.55
N LEU A 76 -12.64 4.82 -3.48
CA LEU A 76 -12.28 5.65 -2.31
C LEU A 76 -13.32 6.72 -2.00
N LEU A 77 -13.93 7.36 -3.01
CA LEU A 77 -15.05 8.28 -2.79
C LEU A 77 -16.19 7.60 -2.05
N HIS A 78 -16.55 6.40 -2.49
CA HIS A 78 -17.64 5.63 -1.90
C HIS A 78 -17.30 5.16 -0.49
N LEU A 79 -16.10 4.61 -0.28
CA LEU A 79 -15.67 4.09 1.01
C LEU A 79 -15.57 5.17 2.10
N ASN A 80 -15.13 6.38 1.72
CA ASN A 80 -14.96 7.48 2.67
C ASN A 80 -16.23 8.34 2.84
N GLY A 81 -17.31 8.02 2.15
CA GLY A 81 -18.55 8.77 2.22
C GLY A 81 -18.49 10.15 1.54
N ASP A 82 -17.49 10.37 0.68
CA ASP A 82 -17.29 11.59 -0.11
C ASP A 82 -18.04 11.52 -1.47
N ASP A 83 -18.85 10.47 -1.67
CA ASP A 83 -19.64 10.27 -2.89
C ASP A 83 -20.64 11.42 -3.07
N PRO A 84 -20.59 12.17 -4.18
CA PRO A 84 -21.49 13.28 -4.44
C PRO A 84 -22.95 12.86 -4.67
N GLY A 85 -23.26 11.57 -4.62
CA GLY A 85 -24.58 11.01 -4.88
C GLY A 85 -24.82 10.67 -6.37
N ASN A 86 -25.96 10.04 -6.65
CA ASN A 86 -26.28 9.47 -7.96
C ASN A 86 -26.42 10.48 -9.12
N GLU A 87 -26.45 11.78 -8.83
CA GLU A 87 -26.66 12.82 -9.85
C GLU A 87 -25.37 13.49 -10.33
N ASP A 88 -24.26 13.30 -9.60
CA ASP A 88 -23.00 13.93 -9.93
C ASP A 88 -21.95 12.90 -10.40
N THR A 89 -21.22 13.26 -11.44
CA THR A 89 -20.12 12.48 -11.93
C THR A 89 -18.92 12.64 -10.97
N PRO A 90 -18.10 11.58 -10.72
CA PRO A 90 -16.94 11.64 -9.82
C PRO A 90 -16.04 12.85 -10.10
N GLU A 91 -15.89 13.22 -11.37
CA GLU A 91 -15.03 14.32 -11.81
C GLU A 91 -15.51 15.72 -11.38
N LYS A 92 -16.71 15.82 -10.82
CA LYS A 92 -17.21 17.06 -10.18
C LYS A 92 -16.83 17.17 -8.70
N SER A 93 -16.28 16.11 -8.09
CA SER A 93 -15.81 16.09 -6.71
C SER A 93 -14.36 16.55 -6.58
N GLY A 94 -14.09 17.44 -5.62
CA GLY A 94 -12.71 17.79 -5.23
C GLY A 94 -11.99 16.61 -4.58
N ALA A 95 -12.71 15.75 -3.83
CA ALA A 95 -12.17 14.54 -3.22
C ALA A 95 -11.70 13.53 -4.27
N TYR A 96 -12.47 13.33 -5.35
CA TYR A 96 -12.03 12.48 -6.48
C TYR A 96 -10.66 12.90 -7.02
N TRP A 97 -10.47 14.18 -7.31
CA TRP A 97 -9.21 14.67 -7.84
C TRP A 97 -8.08 14.62 -6.82
N LYS A 98 -8.41 14.74 -5.53
CA LYS A 98 -7.44 14.50 -4.46
C LYS A 98 -6.97 13.05 -4.47
N TYR A 99 -7.87 12.06 -4.50
CA TYR A 99 -7.51 10.64 -4.60
C TYR A 99 -6.70 10.33 -5.86
N MET A 100 -7.10 10.90 -7.01
CA MET A 100 -6.33 10.80 -8.26
C MET A 100 -4.91 11.35 -8.09
N THR A 101 -4.72 12.43 -7.33
CA THR A 101 -3.41 13.02 -7.03
C THR A 101 -2.57 12.12 -6.15
N ASP A 102 -3.17 11.59 -5.08
CA ASP A 102 -2.50 10.72 -4.11
C ASP A 102 -2.01 9.44 -4.82
N LEU A 103 -2.88 8.74 -5.54
CA LEU A 103 -2.54 7.55 -6.32
C LEU A 103 -1.46 7.83 -7.39
N THR A 104 -1.52 9.00 -8.03
CA THR A 104 -0.50 9.41 -9.02
C THR A 104 0.85 9.66 -8.36
N THR A 105 0.86 10.21 -7.14
CA THR A 105 2.08 10.45 -6.36
C THR A 105 2.71 9.13 -5.90
N GLU A 106 1.92 8.17 -5.47
CA GLU A 106 2.38 6.81 -5.16
C GLU A 106 2.97 6.13 -6.39
N ARG A 107 2.35 6.30 -7.55
CA ARG A 107 2.89 5.75 -8.80
C ARG A 107 4.22 6.36 -9.21
N ILE A 108 4.43 7.65 -8.95
CA ILE A 108 5.72 8.30 -9.14
C ILE A 108 6.77 7.65 -8.23
N HIS A 109 6.41 7.35 -7.00
CA HIS A 109 7.29 6.63 -6.08
C HIS A 109 7.60 5.23 -6.60
N PHE A 110 6.59 4.44 -6.97
CA PHE A 110 6.77 3.15 -7.62
C PHE A 110 7.78 3.20 -8.78
N LEU A 111 7.64 4.14 -9.70
CA LEU A 111 8.54 4.26 -10.86
C LEU A 111 10.00 4.48 -10.45
N LYS A 112 10.24 5.28 -9.42
CA LYS A 112 11.60 5.50 -8.88
C LYS A 112 12.18 4.23 -8.29
N VAL A 113 11.39 3.49 -7.51
CA VAL A 113 11.82 2.22 -6.89
C VAL A 113 11.98 1.12 -7.94
N TYR A 114 11.11 1.06 -8.95
CA TYR A 114 11.18 0.07 -10.03
C TYR A 114 12.52 0.10 -10.76
N SER A 115 13.13 1.26 -10.89
CA SER A 115 14.45 1.39 -11.50
C SER A 115 15.58 0.83 -10.62
N GLY A 116 15.36 0.65 -9.31
CA GLY A 116 16.36 0.18 -8.34
C GLY A 116 17.52 1.14 -8.09
N ALA A 117 17.50 2.35 -8.67
CA ALA A 117 18.65 3.26 -8.68
C ALA A 117 19.03 3.79 -7.30
N ASP A 118 18.02 4.07 -6.44
CA ASP A 118 18.21 4.69 -5.13
C ASP A 118 17.70 3.81 -3.98
N VAL A 119 17.53 2.50 -4.23
CA VAL A 119 16.96 1.59 -3.24
C VAL A 119 18.06 0.96 -2.39
N PRO A 120 17.89 0.91 -1.04
CA PRO A 120 18.83 0.24 -0.16
C PRO A 120 19.00 -1.24 -0.53
N LYS A 121 20.25 -1.72 -0.58
CA LYS A 121 20.53 -3.13 -0.91
C LYS A 121 20.34 -4.03 0.31
N GLY A 122 20.03 -5.31 0.07
CA GLY A 122 19.81 -6.33 1.08
C GLY A 122 18.35 -6.68 1.27
N ILE A 123 18.08 -7.78 1.98
CA ILE A 123 16.73 -8.32 2.18
C ILE A 123 15.95 -7.50 3.21
N SER A 124 16.59 -7.10 4.32
CA SER A 124 15.90 -6.35 5.37
C SER A 124 15.38 -5.01 4.89
N GLY A 125 14.16 -4.65 5.27
CA GLY A 125 13.53 -3.37 4.93
C GLY A 125 12.02 -3.48 4.77
N THR A 126 11.43 -2.37 4.35
CA THR A 126 10.00 -2.24 4.02
C THR A 126 9.80 -2.32 2.52
N TYR A 127 8.73 -2.96 2.12
CA TYR A 127 8.37 -3.19 0.72
C TYR A 127 6.89 -2.90 0.53
N SER A 128 6.50 -2.44 -0.65
CA SER A 128 5.10 -2.25 -1.03
C SER A 128 4.84 -2.84 -2.41
N ASP A 129 3.64 -3.37 -2.62
CA ASP A 129 3.17 -3.76 -3.95
C ASP A 129 2.49 -2.60 -4.70
N PHE A 130 2.36 -1.44 -4.03
CA PHE A 130 1.66 -0.25 -4.54
C PHE A 130 0.19 -0.50 -4.94
N CYS A 131 -0.42 -1.50 -4.28
CA CYS A 131 -1.82 -1.86 -4.39
C CYS A 131 -2.39 -2.21 -2.99
N ASP A 132 -2.06 -1.37 -1.99
CA ASP A 132 -2.44 -1.51 -0.58
C ASP A 132 -1.91 -2.78 0.09
N GLY A 133 -0.73 -3.24 -0.33
CA GLY A 133 0.02 -4.31 0.31
C GLY A 133 1.39 -3.84 0.78
N ASP A 134 1.66 -4.05 2.08
CA ASP A 134 2.93 -3.75 2.72
C ASP A 134 3.58 -5.03 3.26
N LEU A 135 4.89 -5.14 3.05
CA LEU A 135 5.69 -6.25 3.52
C LEU A 135 6.94 -5.72 4.23
N THR A 136 7.14 -6.15 5.48
CA THR A 136 8.38 -5.88 6.22
C THR A 136 9.19 -7.16 6.31
N LEU A 137 10.47 -7.08 6.00
CA LEU A 137 11.41 -8.19 6.09
C LEU A 137 12.60 -7.81 6.98
N LYS A 138 13.05 -8.77 7.81
CA LYS A 138 14.22 -8.60 8.67
C LYS A 138 15.04 -9.87 8.74
N GLU A 139 16.28 -9.79 8.29
CA GLU A 139 17.24 -10.90 8.42
C GLU A 139 17.62 -11.09 9.88
N THR A 140 17.52 -12.32 10.36
CA THR A 140 17.89 -12.73 11.71
C THR A 140 18.71 -14.02 11.68
N LYS A 141 19.21 -14.45 12.84
CA LYS A 141 19.90 -15.75 12.95
C LYS A 141 18.98 -16.96 12.76
N GLN A 142 17.67 -16.75 12.88
CA GLN A 142 16.66 -17.81 12.77
C GLN A 142 16.05 -17.90 11.36
N GLY A 143 16.34 -16.92 10.49
CA GLY A 143 15.77 -16.80 9.15
C GLY A 143 15.32 -15.37 8.85
N ILE A 144 14.36 -15.22 7.98
CA ILE A 144 13.75 -13.94 7.63
C ILE A 144 12.47 -13.76 8.45
N GLU A 145 12.48 -12.89 9.45
CA GLU A 145 11.26 -12.41 10.09
C GLU A 145 10.48 -11.57 9.09
N PHE A 146 9.19 -11.80 8.96
CA PHE A 146 8.32 -11.05 8.06
C PHE A 146 7.00 -10.67 8.71
N SER A 147 6.42 -9.56 8.26
CA SER A 147 5.03 -9.16 8.44
C SER A 147 4.50 -8.68 7.09
N CYS A 148 3.36 -9.22 6.67
CA CYS A 148 2.69 -8.83 5.44
C CYS A 148 1.25 -8.46 5.75
N ASP A 149 0.89 -7.21 5.42
CA ASP A 149 -0.41 -6.63 5.63
C ASP A 149 -0.98 -6.21 4.27
N VAL A 150 -2.21 -6.60 3.98
CA VAL A 150 -2.85 -6.28 2.70
C VAL A 150 -4.28 -5.81 2.89
N VAL A 151 -4.71 -4.89 2.03
CA VAL A 151 -6.10 -4.48 1.89
C VAL A 151 -6.48 -4.64 0.42
N ARG A 152 -7.54 -5.40 0.11
CA ARG A 152 -7.87 -5.76 -1.27
C ARG A 152 -9.33 -5.49 -1.63
N GLY A 153 -9.51 -4.98 -2.85
CA GLY A 153 -10.82 -4.81 -3.48
C GLY A 153 -11.72 -3.76 -2.85
N ARG A 154 -12.90 -3.58 -3.43
CA ARG A 154 -13.87 -2.54 -3.06
C ARG A 154 -14.42 -2.68 -1.64
N ALA A 155 -14.41 -3.87 -1.09
CA ALA A 155 -14.89 -4.15 0.28
C ALA A 155 -13.80 -3.94 1.34
N ALA A 156 -12.61 -3.46 0.95
CA ALA A 156 -11.43 -3.30 1.82
C ALA A 156 -11.14 -4.57 2.64
N ASN A 157 -11.14 -5.72 1.96
CA ASN A 157 -10.85 -7.01 2.61
C ASN A 157 -9.41 -7.00 3.11
N GLN A 158 -9.25 -7.25 4.39
CA GLN A 158 -7.95 -7.21 5.07
C GLN A 158 -7.38 -8.62 5.22
N GLY A 159 -6.06 -8.71 5.12
CA GLY A 159 -5.29 -9.89 5.47
C GLY A 159 -4.01 -9.48 6.18
N ASP A 160 -3.64 -10.22 7.22
CA ASP A 160 -2.38 -10.06 7.91
C ASP A 160 -1.74 -11.41 8.21
N ILE A 161 -0.45 -11.54 7.93
CA ILE A 161 0.32 -12.74 8.25
C ILE A 161 1.76 -12.37 8.61
N SER A 162 2.27 -12.99 9.67
CA SER A 162 3.66 -12.79 10.10
C SER A 162 4.31 -14.09 10.54
N GLY A 163 5.63 -14.13 10.53
CA GLY A 163 6.37 -15.32 10.91
C GLY A 163 7.86 -15.25 10.61
N VAL A 164 8.50 -16.42 10.60
CA VAL A 164 9.91 -16.58 10.25
C VAL A 164 10.03 -17.55 9.09
N ALA A 165 10.49 -17.06 7.94
CA ALA A 165 10.75 -17.85 6.74
C ALA A 165 12.21 -18.34 6.73
N GLN A 166 12.44 -19.57 6.29
CA GLN A 166 13.76 -20.18 6.19
C GLN A 166 14.41 -19.81 4.86
N LEU A 167 15.53 -19.09 4.91
CA LEU A 167 16.28 -18.67 3.73
C LEU A 167 17.02 -19.84 3.10
N GLN A 168 16.87 -20.02 1.78
CA GLN A 168 17.56 -21.05 0.98
C GLN A 168 17.91 -20.44 -0.39
N GLY A 169 19.15 -19.99 -0.54
CA GLY A 169 19.62 -19.32 -1.75
C GLY A 169 18.92 -17.96 -1.95
N ASP A 170 18.28 -17.79 -3.07
CA ASP A 170 17.50 -16.61 -3.44
C ASP A 170 16.02 -16.66 -3.00
N LYS A 171 15.64 -17.69 -2.20
CA LYS A 171 14.26 -17.88 -1.72
C LYS A 171 14.21 -18.03 -0.21
N ALA A 172 13.08 -17.62 0.37
CA ALA A 172 12.73 -17.95 1.74
C ALA A 172 11.36 -18.63 1.78
N TYR A 173 11.22 -19.64 2.63
CA TYR A 173 10.03 -20.46 2.75
C TYR A 173 9.45 -20.35 4.14
N TYR A 174 8.19 -20.00 4.22
CA TYR A 174 7.39 -20.05 5.44
C TYR A 174 6.35 -21.17 5.34
N LYS A 175 6.21 -21.90 6.41
CA LYS A 175 5.10 -22.82 6.61
C LYS A 175 4.58 -22.66 8.03
N GLU A 176 3.30 -22.37 8.16
CA GLU A 176 2.63 -22.25 9.43
C GLU A 176 2.75 -23.52 10.26
N VAL A 177 2.92 -23.35 11.57
CA VAL A 177 2.76 -24.44 12.55
C VAL A 177 1.44 -24.22 13.27
N ILE A 178 0.42 -24.99 12.90
CA ILE A 178 -0.90 -24.93 13.53
C ILE A 178 -0.81 -25.59 14.91
N PRO A 179 -1.14 -24.86 16.03
CA PRO A 179 -1.21 -25.44 17.35
C PRO A 179 -2.23 -26.58 17.43
N ALA A 180 -1.94 -27.61 18.21
CA ALA A 180 -2.77 -28.82 18.30
C ALA A 180 -4.21 -28.55 18.79
N ASP A 181 -4.43 -27.47 19.52
CA ASP A 181 -5.72 -27.00 20.03
C ASP A 181 -6.51 -26.16 19.02
N GLN A 182 -5.92 -25.82 17.87
CA GLN A 182 -6.53 -25.02 16.78
C GLN A 182 -6.69 -25.81 15.48
N THR A 183 -6.53 -27.13 15.54
CA THR A 183 -6.71 -27.99 14.38
C THR A 183 -8.19 -28.18 14.06
N ASP A 184 -8.69 -27.50 13.04
CA ASP A 184 -9.91 -27.86 12.33
C ASP A 184 -9.55 -28.91 11.26
N ALA A 185 -10.43 -29.90 11.02
CA ALA A 185 -10.17 -31.01 10.10
C ALA A 185 -9.86 -30.53 8.65
N ASP A 186 -10.38 -29.37 8.27
CA ASP A 186 -10.23 -28.80 6.93
C ASP A 186 -9.15 -27.69 6.85
N ARG A 187 -8.59 -27.24 7.98
CA ARG A 187 -7.55 -26.21 8.01
C ARG A 187 -6.21 -26.76 7.55
N LYS A 188 -5.68 -26.19 6.49
CA LYS A 188 -4.32 -26.44 6.01
C LYS A 188 -3.38 -25.34 6.49
N PRO A 189 -2.11 -25.68 6.80
CA PRO A 189 -1.13 -24.68 7.18
C PRO A 189 -0.83 -23.73 6.02
N ALA A 190 -0.89 -22.45 6.29
CA ALA A 190 -0.49 -21.40 5.33
C ALA A 190 0.98 -21.56 4.94
N GLN A 191 1.27 -21.32 3.67
CA GLN A 191 2.62 -21.37 3.12
C GLN A 191 2.88 -20.12 2.29
N LEU A 192 4.03 -19.49 2.50
CA LEU A 192 4.52 -18.39 1.66
C LEU A 192 5.91 -18.73 1.12
N THR A 193 6.14 -18.39 -0.13
CA THR A 193 7.44 -18.44 -0.77
C THR A 193 7.82 -17.05 -1.21
N PHE A 194 8.93 -16.54 -0.67
CA PHE A 194 9.52 -15.27 -1.04
C PHE A 194 10.67 -15.52 -2.01
N THR A 195 10.61 -14.98 -3.21
CA THR A 195 11.70 -15.05 -4.20
C THR A 195 12.31 -13.66 -4.32
N PHE A 196 13.60 -13.53 -3.98
CA PHE A 196 14.33 -12.26 -3.99
C PHE A 196 14.95 -12.01 -5.38
N ILE A 197 14.66 -10.84 -5.96
CA ILE A 197 15.09 -10.43 -7.29
C ILE A 197 15.88 -9.13 -7.17
N ASP A 198 17.15 -9.13 -7.64
CA ASP A 198 18.02 -7.95 -7.71
C ASP A 198 18.17 -7.14 -6.40
N GLY A 199 17.87 -7.77 -5.24
CA GLY A 199 18.05 -7.20 -3.91
C GLY A 199 17.09 -6.06 -3.54
N HIS A 200 16.09 -5.76 -4.37
CA HIS A 200 15.08 -4.72 -4.11
C HIS A 200 13.66 -5.12 -4.54
N VAL A 201 13.48 -6.30 -5.11
CA VAL A 201 12.19 -6.85 -5.49
C VAL A 201 12.00 -8.20 -4.84
N VAL A 202 10.82 -8.44 -4.30
CA VAL A 202 10.40 -9.73 -3.75
C VAL A 202 9.13 -10.16 -4.43
N ASN A 203 9.12 -11.36 -5.00
CA ASN A 203 7.90 -12.00 -5.44
C ASN A 203 7.41 -12.94 -4.35
N VAL A 204 6.16 -12.77 -3.92
CA VAL A 204 5.49 -13.60 -2.91
C VAL A 204 4.49 -14.52 -3.59
N GLU A 205 4.65 -15.82 -3.38
CA GLU A 205 3.69 -16.84 -3.74
C GLU A 205 3.05 -17.39 -2.47
N GLU A 206 1.74 -17.56 -2.46
CA GLU A 206 0.99 -18.07 -1.33
C GLU A 206 0.29 -19.39 -1.65
N LYS A 207 0.05 -20.17 -0.61
CA LYS A 207 -0.75 -21.39 -0.68
C LYS A 207 -1.42 -21.65 0.66
N ASP A 208 -2.71 -21.99 0.60
CA ASP A 208 -3.53 -22.35 1.78
C ASP A 208 -3.56 -21.24 2.85
N ALA A 209 -3.47 -19.94 2.45
CA ALA A 209 -3.39 -18.78 3.35
C ALA A 209 -4.76 -18.23 3.78
N ASN A 210 -5.86 -18.79 3.31
CA ASN A 210 -7.24 -18.30 3.46
C ASN A 210 -7.68 -18.03 4.92
N TYR A 211 -6.99 -18.58 5.91
CA TYR A 211 -7.28 -18.30 7.32
C TYR A 211 -6.87 -16.89 7.76
N TYR A 212 -5.87 -16.33 7.08
CA TYR A 212 -5.29 -15.02 7.34
C TYR A 212 -5.85 -13.93 6.43
N GLU A 213 -6.73 -14.30 5.52
CA GLU A 213 -7.27 -13.44 4.48
C GLU A 213 -8.77 -13.26 4.65
N GLY A 214 -9.23 -12.01 4.57
CA GLY A 214 -10.62 -11.72 4.29
C GLY A 214 -11.00 -12.21 2.88
N MET A 215 -12.28 -12.25 2.57
CA MET A 215 -12.77 -12.70 1.26
C MET A 215 -12.09 -11.92 0.13
N SER A 216 -11.34 -12.61 -0.73
CA SER A 216 -10.58 -12.04 -1.85
C SER A 216 -9.35 -11.18 -1.47
N ALA A 217 -8.91 -11.17 -0.22
CA ALA A 217 -7.58 -10.69 0.10
C ALA A 217 -6.54 -11.72 -0.36
N CYS A 218 -5.36 -11.27 -0.76
CA CYS A 218 -4.23 -12.15 -1.10
C CYS A 218 -2.91 -11.47 -0.78
N PHE A 219 -1.94 -12.25 -0.27
CA PHE A 219 -0.57 -11.80 -0.01
C PHE A 219 0.32 -11.95 -1.24
N GLY A 220 -0.07 -12.81 -2.18
CA GLY A 220 0.66 -13.07 -3.41
C GLY A 220 0.80 -11.82 -4.26
N GLY A 221 2.03 -11.55 -4.75
CA GLY A 221 2.31 -10.39 -5.57
C GLY A 221 3.79 -10.04 -5.66
N THR A 222 4.09 -8.96 -6.35
CA THR A 222 5.44 -8.42 -6.47
C THR A 222 5.57 -7.17 -5.61
N TYR A 223 6.45 -7.22 -4.63
CA TYR A 223 6.72 -6.14 -3.69
C TYR A 223 8.06 -5.48 -4.00
N TYR A 224 8.09 -4.17 -3.98
CA TYR A 224 9.25 -3.35 -4.28
C TYR A 224 9.74 -2.66 -3.00
N LYS A 225 11.04 -2.70 -2.74
CA LYS A 225 11.62 -2.13 -1.55
C LYS A 225 11.47 -0.62 -1.51
N THR A 226 10.87 -0.10 -0.44
CA THR A 226 10.57 1.33 -0.24
C THR A 226 11.45 1.97 0.84
N GLY A 227 12.06 1.16 1.73
CA GLY A 227 12.88 1.64 2.83
C GLY A 227 13.72 0.55 3.50
N ASN A 228 14.49 0.94 4.51
CA ASN A 228 15.25 0.03 5.40
C ASN A 228 14.46 -0.25 6.67
#